data_8a62b60b1190179914f8d1b43445e08b
#
_entry.id   8a62b60b1190179914f8d1b43445e08b
#
_cell.length_a   1.000
_cell.length_b   1.000
_cell.length_c   1.000
_cell.angle_alpha   90.00
_cell.angle_beta   90.00
_cell.angle_gamma   90.00
#
_symmetry.space_group_name_H-M   'P 1'
#
loop_
_entity.id
_entity.type
_entity.pdbx_description
1 polymer ?
#
loop_
_entity_poly.entity_id
_entity_poly.type
_entity_poly.pdbx_seq_one_letter_code
_entity_poly.pdbx_strand_id
1 'polypeptide(L)'
;MTAVGVSQPLRLVVNPKIHADELERFEAEIVRGPGPEDCAIWTGAIGGDGYPRFWVRRDGGDRIMLRGNRYALAAARPGVPLEPWERALHGCDNPVCVRVSTPGEVGLLHLVTGSQRDNMEMMGRSGRGGGRTTVRRGEHGMADRRARAVALREAVRHGWDAEAVAVALLGSPEPTLW
;
A
#
# COMPACT_ATOMS: atom_id res chain seq x y z
N MET A 1 24.74 14.77 -15.62
CA MET A 1 23.46 14.01 -15.68
C MET A 1 23.59 12.87 -14.69
N THR A 2 23.12 13.08 -13.47
CA THR A 2 23.13 12.08 -12.39
C THR A 2 21.93 11.16 -12.57
N ALA A 3 22.18 9.90 -12.88
CA ALA A 3 21.16 8.88 -12.94
C ALA A 3 20.48 8.79 -11.55
N VAL A 4 19.18 9.07 -11.52
CA VAL A 4 18.35 8.78 -10.34
C VAL A 4 18.32 7.28 -10.20
N GLY A 5 19.19 6.76 -9.33
CA GLY A 5 19.25 5.35 -9.01
C GLY A 5 17.92 4.92 -8.43
N VAL A 6 17.23 4.03 -9.12
CA VAL A 6 16.09 3.30 -8.56
C VAL A 6 16.67 2.46 -7.42
N SER A 7 16.52 2.97 -6.18
CA SER A 7 16.99 2.22 -5.02
C SER A 7 16.21 0.91 -4.97
N GLN A 8 16.95 -0.20 -5.02
CA GLN A 8 16.36 -1.52 -4.86
C GLN A 8 15.65 -1.61 -3.50
N PRO A 9 14.52 -2.32 -3.43
CA PRO A 9 13.84 -2.51 -2.15
C PRO A 9 14.79 -3.15 -1.14
N LEU A 10 14.87 -2.58 0.06
CA LEU A 10 15.70 -3.11 1.12
C LEU A 10 15.13 -4.43 1.65
N ARG A 11 16.03 -5.32 2.09
CA ARG A 11 15.69 -6.42 2.97
C ARG A 11 15.20 -5.84 4.29
N LEU A 12 13.98 -6.19 4.69
CA LEU A 12 13.33 -5.54 5.82
C LEU A 12 12.94 -6.56 6.89
N VAL A 13 13.44 -6.38 8.11
CA VAL A 13 13.05 -7.15 9.29
C VAL A 13 12.35 -6.23 10.28
N VAL A 14 11.22 -6.65 10.83
CA VAL A 14 10.57 -5.98 11.96
C VAL A 14 10.53 -6.96 13.14
N ASN A 15 11.08 -6.54 14.27
CA ASN A 15 11.07 -7.31 15.50
C ASN A 15 10.39 -6.47 16.59
N PRO A 16 9.25 -6.90 17.15
CA PRO A 16 8.51 -6.13 18.14
C PRO A 16 9.32 -5.76 19.41
N LYS A 17 10.30 -6.56 19.75
CA LYS A 17 11.15 -6.30 20.92
C LYS A 17 12.17 -5.17 20.68
N ILE A 18 12.57 -4.96 19.43
CA ILE A 18 13.61 -4.00 19.06
C ILE A 18 12.97 -2.75 18.43
N HIS A 19 11.88 -2.92 17.69
CA HIS A 19 11.25 -1.87 16.88
C HIS A 19 9.86 -1.48 17.44
N ALA A 20 9.67 -1.57 18.77
CA ALA A 20 8.37 -1.27 19.40
C ALA A 20 7.89 0.15 19.07
N ASP A 21 8.76 1.15 19.18
CA ASP A 21 8.43 2.55 18.88
C ASP A 21 8.09 2.78 17.39
N GLU A 22 8.73 2.02 16.49
CA GLU A 22 8.37 2.06 15.06
C GLU A 22 6.97 1.51 14.81
N LEU A 23 6.66 0.39 15.46
CA LEU A 23 5.35 -0.27 15.35
C LEU A 23 4.24 0.63 15.92
N GLU A 24 4.47 1.22 17.09
CA GLU A 24 3.51 2.15 17.71
C GLU A 24 3.23 3.34 16.79
N ARG A 25 4.28 3.98 16.24
CA ARG A 25 4.11 5.08 15.29
C ARG A 25 3.42 4.65 14.00
N PHE A 26 3.71 3.44 13.53
CA PHE A 26 3.07 2.90 12.33
C PHE A 26 1.58 2.65 12.57
N GLU A 27 1.23 2.02 13.70
CA GLU A 27 -0.15 1.76 14.08
C GLU A 27 -0.97 3.04 14.31
N ALA A 28 -0.35 4.07 14.87
CA ALA A 28 -1.00 5.38 15.08
C ALA A 28 -1.45 6.07 13.78
N GLU A 29 -0.87 5.70 12.64
CA GLU A 29 -1.20 6.23 11.31
C GLU A 29 -2.20 5.32 10.54
N ILE A 30 -2.94 4.45 11.23
CA ILE A 30 -3.83 3.50 10.58
C ILE A 30 -5.25 3.62 11.13
N VAL A 31 -6.22 3.79 10.24
CA VAL A 31 -7.64 3.66 10.56
C VAL A 31 -8.19 2.38 9.94
N ARG A 32 -8.75 1.52 10.80
CA ARG A 32 -9.31 0.22 10.39
C ARG A 32 -10.80 0.31 10.23
N GLY A 33 -11.32 -0.26 9.14
CA GLY A 33 -12.75 -0.46 9.00
C GLY A 33 -13.28 -1.54 9.96
N PRO A 34 -14.56 -1.46 10.32
CA PRO A 34 -15.19 -2.35 11.31
C PRO A 34 -15.47 -3.76 10.78
N GLY A 35 -15.61 -3.91 9.48
CA GLY A 35 -15.96 -5.17 8.84
C GLY A 35 -14.79 -6.09 8.55
N PRO A 36 -15.03 -7.40 8.38
CA PRO A 36 -13.99 -8.37 8.10
C PRO A 36 -13.33 -8.20 6.73
N GLU A 37 -13.97 -7.52 5.79
CA GLU A 37 -13.45 -7.24 4.45
C GLU A 37 -13.03 -5.77 4.28
N ASP A 38 -13.10 -4.97 5.33
CA ASP A 38 -12.69 -3.58 5.28
C ASP A 38 -11.17 -3.44 5.26
N CYS A 39 -10.71 -2.38 4.60
CA CYS A 39 -9.31 -2.00 4.58
C CYS A 39 -8.83 -1.47 5.94
N ALA A 40 -7.53 -1.56 6.19
CA ALA A 40 -6.81 -0.71 7.13
C ALA A 40 -6.16 0.42 6.32
N ILE A 41 -6.66 1.64 6.47
CA ILE A 41 -6.27 2.79 5.63
C ILE A 41 -5.15 3.56 6.32
N TRP A 42 -4.06 3.77 5.59
CA TRP A 42 -2.96 4.60 6.00
C TRP A 42 -3.31 6.08 5.95
N THR A 43 -3.11 6.80 7.04
CA THR A 43 -3.42 8.22 7.20
C THR A 43 -2.19 9.13 7.16
N GLY A 44 -1.00 8.56 7.17
CA GLY A 44 0.25 9.30 7.13
C GLY A 44 0.65 9.82 5.75
N ALA A 45 1.92 10.01 5.54
CA ALA A 45 2.45 10.54 4.29
C ALA A 45 2.22 9.60 3.10
N ILE A 46 1.84 10.19 1.95
CA ILE A 46 1.59 9.51 0.68
C ILE A 46 2.59 10.02 -0.36
N GLY A 47 3.24 9.12 -1.05
CA GLY A 47 4.17 9.46 -2.14
C GLY A 47 3.47 9.96 -3.42
N GLY A 48 4.25 10.48 -4.35
CA GLY A 48 3.76 10.89 -5.68
C GLY A 48 3.15 9.74 -6.48
N ASP A 49 3.52 8.51 -6.18
CA ASP A 49 2.99 7.28 -6.78
C ASP A 49 1.72 6.75 -6.09
N GLY A 50 1.18 7.45 -5.07
CA GLY A 50 -0.04 7.12 -4.35
C GLY A 50 0.13 6.06 -3.26
N TYR A 51 1.35 5.64 -2.94
CA TYR A 51 1.58 4.64 -1.89
C TYR A 51 2.02 5.27 -0.56
N PRO A 52 1.74 4.60 0.58
CA PRO A 52 2.20 5.00 1.90
C PRO A 52 3.70 5.21 1.98
N ARG A 53 4.12 6.25 2.69
CA ARG A 53 5.52 6.52 3.04
C ARG A 53 5.66 6.49 4.55
N PHE A 54 6.54 5.61 5.02
CA PHE A 54 6.86 5.49 6.44
C PHE A 54 8.38 5.68 6.64
N TRP A 55 8.73 6.51 7.59
CA TRP A 55 10.13 6.84 7.87
C TRP A 55 10.59 6.16 9.14
N VAL A 56 11.67 5.40 9.04
CA VAL A 56 12.33 4.75 10.17
C VAL A 56 13.76 5.26 10.32
N ARG A 57 14.30 5.11 11.51
CA ARG A 57 15.72 5.32 11.80
C ARG A 57 16.21 4.10 12.54
N ARG A 58 17.24 3.44 12.03
CA ARG A 58 17.79 2.22 12.62
C ARG A 58 19.29 2.35 12.81
N ASP A 59 19.80 1.69 13.83
CA ASP A 59 21.24 1.60 14.16
C ASP A 59 21.95 2.96 14.27
N GLY A 60 21.22 3.98 14.73
CA GLY A 60 21.74 5.34 14.83
C GLY A 60 22.04 6.03 13.50
N GLY A 61 21.69 5.39 12.38
CA GLY A 61 21.92 5.89 11.03
C GLY A 61 20.91 6.93 10.55
N ASP A 62 20.95 7.20 9.25
CA ASP A 62 20.06 8.13 8.57
C ASP A 62 18.60 7.64 8.55
N ARG A 63 17.70 8.60 8.33
CA ARG A 63 16.28 8.26 8.11
C ARG A 63 16.12 7.51 6.80
N ILE A 64 15.47 6.36 6.86
CA ILE A 64 15.16 5.51 5.72
C ILE A 64 13.67 5.63 5.41
N MET A 65 13.34 5.94 4.16
CA MET A 65 11.97 5.93 3.70
C MET A 65 11.58 4.52 3.22
N LEU A 66 10.56 3.97 3.83
CA LEU A 66 9.98 2.69 3.48
C LEU A 66 8.59 2.89 2.86
N ARG A 67 8.19 1.99 1.96
CA ARG A 67 6.78 1.88 1.58
C ARG A 67 6.01 1.26 2.74
N GLY A 68 4.94 1.94 3.21
CA GLY A 68 4.15 1.48 4.35
C GLY A 68 3.53 0.09 4.15
N ASN A 69 3.14 -0.26 2.93
CA ASN A 69 2.67 -1.61 2.60
C ASN A 69 3.75 -2.68 2.79
N ARG A 70 5.02 -2.40 2.45
CA ARG A 70 6.14 -3.32 2.73
C ARG A 70 6.43 -3.41 4.21
N TYR A 71 6.33 -2.28 4.94
CA TYR A 71 6.49 -2.28 6.39
C TYR A 71 5.41 -3.12 7.07
N ALA A 72 4.14 -2.99 6.66
CA ALA A 72 3.04 -3.81 7.15
C ALA A 72 3.29 -5.31 6.99
N LEU A 73 3.75 -5.74 5.81
CA LEU A 73 4.09 -7.16 5.56
C LEU A 73 5.23 -7.66 6.44
N ALA A 74 6.27 -6.85 6.65
CA ALA A 74 7.38 -7.21 7.53
C ALA A 74 6.95 -7.25 9.01
N ALA A 75 6.08 -6.33 9.43
CA ALA A 75 5.51 -6.30 10.78
C ALA A 75 4.62 -7.51 11.07
N ALA A 76 3.89 -8.00 10.07
CA ALA A 76 3.06 -9.21 10.19
C ALA A 76 3.88 -10.52 10.28
N ARG A 77 5.20 -10.46 10.07
CA ARG A 77 6.12 -11.61 10.13
C ARG A 77 7.27 -11.32 11.11
N PRO A 78 7.01 -11.23 12.44
CA PRO A 78 8.00 -10.80 13.42
C PRO A 78 9.32 -11.58 13.34
N GLY A 79 10.42 -10.86 13.12
CA GLY A 79 11.76 -11.45 13.03
C GLY A 79 12.07 -12.16 11.70
N VAL A 80 11.10 -12.36 10.82
CA VAL A 80 11.30 -12.99 9.51
C VAL A 80 11.55 -11.90 8.46
N PRO A 81 12.63 -11.96 7.68
CA PRO A 81 12.90 -10.98 6.66
C PRO A 81 11.84 -10.93 5.56
N LEU A 82 11.46 -9.72 5.16
CA LEU A 82 10.84 -9.45 3.87
C LEU A 82 11.96 -9.17 2.87
N GLU A 83 12.14 -10.06 1.92
CA GLU A 83 13.24 -9.97 0.99
C GLU A 83 13.03 -8.91 -0.11
N PRO A 84 14.10 -8.39 -0.74
CA PRO A 84 13.99 -7.34 -1.76
C PRO A 84 13.11 -7.71 -2.96
N TRP A 85 13.08 -8.98 -3.34
CA TRP A 85 12.27 -9.47 -4.48
C TRP A 85 10.80 -9.74 -4.12
N GLU A 86 10.45 -9.85 -2.84
CA GLU A 86 9.06 -10.01 -2.41
C GLU A 86 8.28 -8.72 -2.66
N ARG A 87 7.17 -8.84 -3.35
CA ARG A 87 6.28 -7.73 -3.68
C ARG A 87 5.11 -7.68 -2.71
N ALA A 88 4.67 -6.46 -2.40
CA ALA A 88 3.42 -6.23 -1.72
C ALA A 88 2.30 -6.15 -2.77
N LEU A 89 1.41 -7.10 -2.76
CA LEU A 89 0.30 -7.21 -3.69
C LEU A 89 -1.00 -6.86 -2.98
N HIS A 90 -1.85 -6.04 -3.61
CA HIS A 90 -3.16 -5.65 -3.09
C HIS A 90 -4.28 -6.40 -3.81
N GLY A 91 -4.98 -7.29 -3.13
CA GLY A 91 -6.20 -7.89 -3.66
C GLY A 91 -7.38 -6.91 -3.66
N CYS A 92 -7.45 -6.02 -2.66
CA CYS A 92 -8.49 -4.99 -2.53
C CYS A 92 -8.30 -3.77 -3.44
N ASP A 93 -7.23 -3.71 -4.23
CA ASP A 93 -6.90 -2.60 -5.13
C ASP A 93 -6.80 -1.20 -4.50
N ASN A 94 -6.73 -1.12 -3.20
CA ASN A 94 -6.58 0.13 -2.48
C ASN A 94 -5.09 0.43 -2.21
N PRO A 95 -4.51 1.49 -2.82
CA PRO A 95 -3.07 1.76 -2.72
C PRO A 95 -2.61 2.13 -1.31
N VAL A 96 -3.50 2.64 -0.46
CA VAL A 96 -3.20 3.02 0.92
C VAL A 96 -3.65 1.98 1.95
N CYS A 97 -4.13 0.81 1.52
CA CYS A 97 -4.42 -0.28 2.42
C CYS A 97 -3.12 -0.88 2.97
N VAL A 98 -3.05 -1.04 4.28
CA VAL A 98 -1.94 -1.68 5.00
C VAL A 98 -2.40 -2.90 5.80
N ARG A 99 -3.63 -3.37 5.60
CA ARG A 99 -4.14 -4.62 6.18
C ARG A 99 -3.44 -5.80 5.51
N VAL A 100 -2.79 -6.63 6.30
CA VAL A 100 -2.16 -7.88 5.83
C VAL A 100 -3.16 -9.01 5.98
N SER A 101 -3.40 -9.73 4.89
CA SER A 101 -4.20 -10.94 4.90
C SER A 101 -3.42 -12.10 5.51
N THR A 102 -4.09 -12.89 6.33
CA THR A 102 -3.50 -14.08 6.95
C THR A 102 -3.52 -15.27 5.98
N PRO A 103 -2.57 -16.21 6.10
CA PRO A 103 -2.63 -17.45 5.32
C PRO A 103 -3.93 -18.20 5.55
N GLY A 104 -4.63 -18.55 4.47
CA GLY A 104 -5.94 -19.24 4.54
C GLY A 104 -7.14 -18.31 4.76
N GLU A 105 -6.96 -17.01 4.83
CA GLU A 105 -8.07 -16.04 4.85
C GLU A 105 -8.94 -16.20 3.61
N VAL A 106 -10.26 -16.31 3.82
CA VAL A 106 -11.28 -16.46 2.78
C VAL A 106 -11.95 -15.11 2.55
N GLY A 107 -12.27 -14.80 1.31
CA GLY A 107 -12.89 -13.52 0.92
C GLY A 107 -11.92 -12.57 0.25
N LEU A 108 -12.12 -11.27 0.47
CA LEU A 108 -11.29 -10.24 -0.13
C LEU A 108 -9.90 -10.20 0.51
N LEU A 109 -8.89 -10.59 -0.25
CA LEU A 109 -7.50 -10.44 0.18
C LEU A 109 -7.06 -8.97 0.11
N HIS A 110 -6.31 -8.54 1.13
CA HIS A 110 -5.74 -7.20 1.18
C HIS A 110 -4.26 -7.21 0.76
N LEU A 111 -3.34 -7.07 1.70
CA LEU A 111 -1.92 -7.21 1.41
C LEU A 111 -1.47 -8.66 1.54
N VAL A 112 -0.85 -9.16 0.50
CA VAL A 112 -0.15 -10.45 0.50
C VAL A 112 1.25 -10.27 -0.09
N THR A 113 2.15 -11.15 0.27
CA THR A 113 3.46 -11.24 -0.40
C THR A 113 3.34 -12.06 -1.68
N GLY A 114 4.06 -11.65 -2.70
CA GLY A 114 4.16 -12.41 -3.93
C GLY A 114 5.42 -12.06 -4.72
N SER A 115 5.66 -12.81 -5.78
CA SER A 115 6.72 -12.58 -6.73
C SER A 115 6.31 -11.54 -7.79
N GLN A 116 7.25 -11.14 -8.63
CA GLN A 116 6.95 -10.31 -9.81
C GLN A 116 5.98 -11.04 -10.76
N ARG A 117 6.07 -12.36 -10.86
CA ARG A 117 5.15 -13.18 -11.66
C ARG A 117 3.73 -13.09 -11.10
N ASP A 118 3.55 -13.28 -9.79
CA ASP A 118 2.25 -13.20 -9.14
C ASP A 118 1.62 -11.80 -9.34
N ASN A 119 2.44 -10.76 -9.29
CA ASN A 119 2.00 -9.39 -9.58
C ASN A 119 1.47 -9.25 -11.01
N MET A 120 2.18 -9.81 -11.99
CA MET A 120 1.75 -9.78 -13.40
C MET A 120 0.47 -10.59 -13.62
N GLU A 121 0.35 -11.75 -13.00
CA GLU A 121 -0.86 -12.58 -13.05
C GLU A 121 -2.07 -11.88 -12.42
N MET A 122 -1.89 -11.25 -11.27
CA MET A 122 -2.93 -10.47 -10.60
C MET A 122 -3.37 -9.27 -11.47
N MET A 123 -2.44 -8.55 -12.08
CA MET A 123 -2.74 -7.48 -13.01
C MET A 123 -3.51 -7.98 -14.24
N GLY A 124 -3.17 -9.17 -14.75
CA GLY A 124 -3.90 -9.82 -15.86
C GLY A 124 -5.35 -10.13 -15.50
N ARG A 125 -5.57 -10.73 -14.33
CA ARG A 125 -6.93 -11.09 -13.84
C ARG A 125 -7.81 -9.86 -13.58
N SER A 126 -7.22 -8.75 -13.13
CA SER A 126 -7.95 -7.49 -12.89
C SER A 126 -8.17 -6.64 -14.16
N GLY A 127 -7.91 -7.19 -15.34
CA GLY A 127 -8.04 -6.48 -16.63
C GLY A 127 -7.00 -5.38 -16.87
N ARG A 128 -6.01 -5.26 -16.01
CA ARG A 128 -4.94 -4.26 -16.09
C ARG A 128 -3.72 -4.71 -16.88
N GLY A 129 -3.64 -5.99 -17.25
CA GLY A 129 -2.55 -6.59 -18.01
C GLY A 129 -2.69 -6.55 -19.52
N GLY A 130 -3.72 -5.91 -20.07
CA GLY A 130 -4.01 -5.88 -21.50
C GLY A 130 -3.06 -4.98 -22.29
N GLY A 131 -2.29 -5.58 -23.19
CA GLY A 131 -1.23 -4.96 -23.99
C GLY A 131 -1.66 -3.93 -25.05
N ARG A 132 -2.83 -3.31 -24.98
CA ARG A 132 -3.29 -2.38 -26.01
C ARG A 132 -3.66 -0.95 -25.57
N THR A 133 -3.55 -0.64 -24.27
CA THR A 133 -3.90 0.69 -23.72
C THR A 133 -2.78 1.32 -22.90
N THR A 134 -1.54 1.05 -23.23
CA THR A 134 -0.35 1.43 -22.45
C THR A 134 0.01 2.90 -22.53
N VAL A 135 -0.48 3.66 -23.50
CA VAL A 135 -0.04 5.05 -23.74
C VAL A 135 -0.69 6.06 -22.77
N ARG A 136 -1.82 5.75 -22.13
CA ARG A 136 -2.50 6.64 -21.17
C ARG A 136 -2.24 6.33 -19.68
N ARG A 137 -1.54 5.23 -19.36
CA ARG A 137 -1.37 4.76 -17.98
C ARG A 137 -0.17 5.31 -17.21
N GLY A 138 0.79 5.95 -17.85
CA GLY A 138 2.01 6.39 -17.19
C GLY A 138 1.77 7.48 -16.13
N GLU A 139 1.67 8.72 -16.55
CA GLU A 139 1.53 9.87 -15.65
C GLU A 139 0.10 10.02 -15.11
N HIS A 140 -0.93 9.87 -15.95
CA HIS A 140 -2.33 9.93 -15.50
C HIS A 140 -2.65 8.81 -14.50
N GLY A 141 -2.21 7.58 -14.73
CA GLY A 141 -2.46 6.49 -13.81
C GLY A 141 -1.80 6.64 -12.44
N MET A 142 -0.66 7.33 -12.34
CA MET A 142 -0.05 7.68 -11.05
C MET A 142 -0.79 8.84 -10.37
N ALA A 143 -1.17 9.88 -11.13
CA ALA A 143 -1.93 11.01 -10.62
C ALA A 143 -3.30 10.56 -10.07
N ASP A 144 -4.03 9.73 -10.81
CA ASP A 144 -5.32 9.17 -10.41
C ASP A 144 -5.19 8.30 -9.15
N ARG A 145 -4.14 7.45 -9.10
CA ARG A 145 -3.87 6.64 -7.90
C ARG A 145 -3.57 7.51 -6.70
N ARG A 146 -2.77 8.57 -6.87
CA ARG A 146 -2.46 9.50 -5.80
C ARG A 146 -3.70 10.26 -5.34
N ALA A 147 -4.52 10.74 -6.27
CA ALA A 147 -5.78 11.43 -5.94
C ALA A 147 -6.69 10.53 -5.13
N ARG A 148 -6.89 9.27 -5.57
CA ARG A 148 -7.67 8.28 -4.82
C ARG A 148 -7.07 7.98 -3.44
N ALA A 149 -5.76 7.84 -3.34
CA ALA A 149 -5.07 7.62 -2.07
C ALA A 149 -5.28 8.78 -1.09
N VAL A 150 -5.22 10.01 -1.57
CA VAL A 150 -5.49 11.21 -0.75
C VAL A 150 -6.96 11.26 -0.34
N ALA A 151 -7.89 11.00 -1.27
CA ALA A 151 -9.33 10.96 -0.96
C ALA A 151 -9.66 9.93 0.12
N LEU A 152 -9.08 8.72 0.04
CA LEU A 152 -9.25 7.67 1.05
C LEU A 152 -8.70 8.09 2.42
N ARG A 153 -7.54 8.71 2.46
CA ARG A 153 -6.97 9.25 3.70
C ARG A 153 -7.89 10.31 4.33
N GLU A 154 -8.39 11.22 3.53
CA GLU A 154 -9.31 12.27 4.03
C GLU A 154 -10.66 11.69 4.48
N ALA A 155 -11.18 10.67 3.80
CA ALA A 155 -12.42 9.98 4.16
C ALA A 155 -12.38 9.34 5.58
N VAL A 156 -11.19 9.01 6.08
CA VAL A 156 -11.02 8.41 7.41
C VAL A 156 -10.35 9.34 8.42
N ARG A 157 -10.19 10.60 8.09
CA ARG A 157 -9.43 11.58 8.91
C ARG A 157 -9.96 11.72 10.34
N HIS A 158 -11.26 11.55 10.52
CA HIS A 158 -11.95 11.68 11.82
C HIS A 158 -12.49 10.33 12.33
N GLY A 159 -11.99 9.23 11.80
CA GLY A 159 -12.46 7.88 12.03
C GLY A 159 -13.03 7.25 10.76
N TRP A 160 -13.50 6.01 10.85
CA TRP A 160 -14.06 5.30 9.71
C TRP A 160 -15.40 5.87 9.29
N ASP A 161 -15.48 6.34 8.05
CA ASP A 161 -16.71 6.74 7.37
C ASP A 161 -16.92 5.82 6.15
N ALA A 162 -17.85 4.89 6.26
CA ALA A 162 -18.08 3.86 5.23
C ALA A 162 -18.54 4.46 3.90
N GLU A 163 -19.38 5.52 3.93
CA GLU A 163 -19.88 6.17 2.73
C GLU A 163 -18.76 6.94 2.01
N ALA A 164 -18.03 7.76 2.77
CA ALA A 164 -16.90 8.50 2.23
C ALA A 164 -15.80 7.57 1.67
N VAL A 165 -15.52 6.44 2.33
CA VAL A 165 -14.58 5.42 1.85
C VAL A 165 -15.09 4.78 0.56
N ALA A 166 -16.37 4.42 0.48
CA ALA A 166 -16.95 3.84 -0.73
C ALA A 166 -16.86 4.82 -1.92
N VAL A 167 -17.19 6.08 -1.73
CA VAL A 167 -17.06 7.13 -2.75
C VAL A 167 -15.59 7.29 -3.19
N ALA A 168 -14.65 7.33 -2.26
CA ALA A 168 -13.23 7.47 -2.57
C ALA A 168 -12.65 6.25 -3.30
N LEU A 169 -13.17 5.04 -3.04
CA LEU A 169 -12.78 3.81 -3.75
C LEU A 169 -13.26 3.78 -5.20
N LEU A 170 -14.47 4.27 -5.45
CA LEU A 170 -15.04 4.33 -6.80
C LEU A 170 -14.30 5.32 -7.71
N GLY A 171 -13.60 6.29 -7.14
CA GLY A 171 -12.97 7.38 -7.89
C GLY A 171 -13.94 8.53 -8.16
N SER A 172 -13.51 9.53 -8.95
CA SER A 172 -14.33 10.70 -9.25
C SER A 172 -15.71 10.31 -9.82
N PRO A 173 -16.81 10.91 -9.32
CA PRO A 173 -18.16 10.65 -9.82
C PRO A 173 -18.43 11.24 -11.21
N GLU A 174 -17.43 11.81 -11.86
CA GLU A 174 -17.63 12.26 -13.24
C GLU A 174 -17.86 11.07 -14.16
N PRO A 175 -19.06 10.96 -14.76
CA PRO A 175 -19.30 9.94 -15.77
C PRO A 175 -18.33 10.19 -16.92
N THR A 176 -17.41 9.27 -17.16
CA THR A 176 -16.65 9.23 -18.39
C THR A 176 -17.66 8.99 -19.52
N LEU A 177 -18.11 10.07 -20.13
CA LEU A 177 -18.83 9.99 -21.40
C LEU A 177 -17.87 9.36 -22.41
N TRP A 178 -18.29 8.23 -22.93
CA TRP A 178 -17.64 7.48 -24.00
C TRP A 178 -17.66 8.24 -25.30
#